data_c1730dae0fa4d62489a3397df56d42a7
#
_entry.id   c1730dae0fa4d62489a3397df56d42a7
#
_cell.length_a   1.000
_cell.length_b   1.000
_cell.length_c   1.000
_cell.angle_alpha   90.00
_cell.angle_beta   90.00
_cell.angle_gamma   90.00
#
_symmetry.space_group_name_H-M   'P 1'
#
loop_
_entity.id
_entity.type
_entity.pdbx_description
1 polymer ?
#
loop_
_entity_poly.entity_id
_entity_poly.type
_entity_poly.pdbx_seq_one_letter_code
_entity_poly.pdbx_strand_id
1 'polypeptide(L)'
;SLLEIFHRQIYVSVISYFETFLWLTVVNLTKANPLFLGKIVDNHPLFQQKEYLKKSKQQKVEIVKTLINSIPYSDLENKVRKLYKSAFDVEIPKDDKLTKHFKDTRNHVIHRSGYNKQGDKIEIDTMIIKDLMECCDTFVDNIAKKLHIDT
;
A
#
# COMPACT_ATOMS: atom_id res chain seq x y z
N SER A 1 -23.84 -16.33 8.64
CA SER A 1 -24.04 -16.02 10.06
C SER A 1 -23.50 -14.65 10.42
N LEU A 2 -23.92 -14.12 11.55
CA LEU A 2 -23.41 -12.85 12.09
C LEU A 2 -21.90 -12.91 12.35
N LEU A 3 -21.40 -14.04 12.81
CA LEU A 3 -19.96 -14.25 13.06
C LEU A 3 -19.14 -14.16 11.78
N GLU A 4 -19.60 -14.74 10.68
CA GLU A 4 -18.95 -14.67 9.39
C GLU A 4 -18.89 -13.22 8.87
N ILE A 5 -19.99 -12.49 9.00
CA ILE A 5 -20.04 -11.06 8.62
C ILE A 5 -19.05 -10.26 9.46
N PHE A 6 -19.01 -10.50 10.76
CA PHE A 6 -18.10 -9.82 11.68
C PHE A 6 -16.63 -10.09 11.35
N HIS A 7 -16.27 -11.35 11.09
CA HIS A 7 -14.89 -11.70 10.67
C HIS A 7 -14.50 -11.01 9.36
N ARG A 8 -15.39 -10.97 8.39
CA ARG A 8 -15.13 -10.26 7.13
C ARG A 8 -14.91 -8.77 7.34
N GLN A 9 -15.70 -8.14 8.20
CA GLN A 9 -15.53 -6.71 8.53
C GLN A 9 -14.21 -6.44 9.22
N ILE A 10 -13.80 -7.28 10.17
CA ILE A 10 -12.48 -7.15 10.81
C ILE A 10 -11.37 -7.28 9.77
N TYR A 11 -11.44 -8.29 8.93
CA TYR A 11 -10.44 -8.53 7.87
C TYR A 11 -10.27 -7.30 6.97
N VAL A 12 -11.37 -6.77 6.46
CA VAL A 12 -11.35 -5.58 5.59
C VAL A 12 -10.81 -4.36 6.34
N SER A 13 -11.17 -4.21 7.61
CA SER A 13 -10.67 -3.10 8.45
C SER A 13 -9.17 -3.16 8.66
N VAL A 14 -8.60 -4.33 8.90
CA VAL A 14 -7.13 -4.51 9.03
C VAL A 14 -6.44 -4.08 7.75
N ILE A 15 -6.93 -4.52 6.59
CA ILE A 15 -6.38 -4.11 5.28
C ILE A 15 -6.47 -2.60 5.10
N SER A 16 -7.61 -1.99 5.41
CA SER A 16 -7.80 -0.54 5.26
C SER A 16 -6.87 0.26 6.17
N TYR A 17 -6.66 -0.16 7.40
CA TYR A 17 -5.70 0.47 8.30
C TYR A 17 -4.26 0.33 7.81
N PHE A 18 -3.91 -0.81 7.26
CA PHE A 18 -2.58 -1.02 6.69
C PHE A 18 -2.34 -0.13 5.45
N GLU A 19 -3.31 -0.04 4.55
CA GLU A 19 -3.24 0.87 3.40
C GLU A 19 -3.11 2.33 3.85
N THR A 20 -3.86 2.71 4.88
CA THR A 20 -3.79 4.05 5.48
C THR A 20 -2.42 4.32 6.09
N PHE A 21 -1.82 3.34 6.77
CA PHE A 21 -0.46 3.45 7.28
C PHE A 21 0.55 3.77 6.16
N LEU A 22 0.49 3.03 5.06
CA LEU A 22 1.39 3.25 3.94
C LEU A 22 1.24 4.65 3.32
N TRP A 23 0.01 5.11 3.16
CA TRP A 23 -0.29 6.43 2.65
C TRP A 23 0.15 7.54 3.62
N LEU A 24 -0.24 7.45 4.89
CA LEU A 24 0.11 8.46 5.90
C LEU A 24 1.61 8.56 6.13
N THR A 25 2.33 7.46 6.02
CA THR A 25 3.80 7.49 6.12
C THR A 25 4.39 8.40 5.04
N VAL A 26 3.97 8.25 3.81
CA VAL A 26 4.44 9.12 2.71
C VAL A 26 4.02 10.57 2.94
N VAL A 27 2.75 10.80 3.29
CA VAL A 27 2.23 12.16 3.56
C VAL A 27 3.01 12.85 4.67
N ASN A 28 3.21 12.16 5.78
CA ASN A 28 3.89 12.75 6.95
C ASN A 28 5.37 13.00 6.68
N LEU A 29 6.07 12.06 6.03
CA LEU A 29 7.48 12.23 5.71
C LEU A 29 7.72 13.35 4.68
N THR A 30 6.86 13.46 3.67
CA THR A 30 6.97 14.54 2.67
C THR A 30 6.60 15.91 3.23
N LYS A 31 5.71 15.97 4.22
CA LYS A 31 5.45 17.21 4.98
C LYS A 31 6.62 17.60 5.87
N ALA A 32 7.19 16.65 6.57
CA ALA A 32 8.33 16.88 7.46
C ALA A 32 9.59 17.31 6.69
N ASN A 33 9.80 16.74 5.51
CA ASN A 33 10.92 17.05 4.65
C ASN A 33 10.47 17.15 3.18
N PRO A 34 10.16 18.36 2.68
CA PRO A 34 9.72 18.57 1.29
C PRO A 34 10.73 18.11 0.22
N LEU A 35 12.01 17.90 0.57
CA LEU A 35 13.00 17.36 -0.36
C LEU A 35 12.60 15.98 -0.90
N PHE A 36 11.83 15.20 -0.16
CA PHE A 36 11.31 13.91 -0.65
C PHE A 36 10.42 14.07 -1.88
N LEU A 37 9.69 15.17 -2.01
CA LEU A 37 8.90 15.46 -3.23
C LEU A 37 9.80 15.60 -4.45
N GLY A 38 10.93 16.28 -4.32
CA GLY A 38 11.94 16.41 -5.37
C GLY A 38 12.58 15.07 -5.73
N LYS A 39 12.83 14.23 -4.75
CA LYS A 39 13.35 12.86 -4.99
C LYS A 39 12.37 12.00 -5.80
N ILE A 40 11.08 12.12 -5.54
CA ILE A 40 10.07 11.43 -6.34
C ILE A 40 10.11 11.93 -7.78
N VAL A 41 10.18 13.24 -7.99
CA VAL A 41 10.31 13.84 -9.33
C VAL A 41 11.53 13.29 -10.07
N ASP A 42 12.68 13.21 -9.40
CA ASP A 42 13.94 12.79 -10.00
C ASP A 42 14.01 11.28 -10.29
N ASN A 43 13.35 10.46 -9.49
CA ASN A 43 13.55 9.01 -9.49
C ASN A 43 12.34 8.18 -9.90
N HIS A 44 11.12 8.71 -9.81
CA HIS A 44 9.92 7.94 -10.14
C HIS A 44 9.77 7.76 -11.65
N PRO A 45 9.50 6.54 -12.14
CA PRO A 45 9.40 6.24 -13.58
C PRO A 45 8.40 7.12 -14.34
N LEU A 46 7.32 7.58 -13.69
CA LEU A 46 6.33 8.46 -14.31
C LEU A 46 6.97 9.67 -14.97
N PHE A 47 7.93 10.32 -14.29
CA PHE A 47 8.55 11.57 -14.73
C PHE A 47 9.63 11.37 -15.80
N GLN A 48 9.96 10.13 -16.14
CA GLN A 48 10.86 9.80 -17.25
C GLN A 48 10.12 9.72 -18.59
N GLN A 49 8.80 9.75 -18.59
CA GLN A 49 7.98 9.73 -19.80
C GLN A 49 8.05 11.09 -20.52
N LYS A 50 8.04 11.06 -21.86
CA LYS A 50 8.20 12.25 -22.71
C LYS A 50 7.26 13.39 -22.36
N GLU A 51 6.01 13.08 -22.03
CA GLU A 51 4.99 14.09 -21.70
C GLU A 51 5.32 14.93 -20.45
N TYR A 52 6.15 14.36 -19.55
CA TYR A 52 6.55 15.05 -18.31
C TYR A 52 7.89 15.76 -18.40
N LEU A 53 8.74 15.44 -19.37
CA LEU A 53 10.10 15.99 -19.49
C LEU A 53 10.09 17.51 -19.73
N LYS A 54 9.06 18.04 -20.38
CA LYS A 54 8.92 19.47 -20.68
C LYS A 54 8.30 20.30 -19.54
N LYS A 55 7.78 19.63 -18.51
CA LYS A 55 7.15 20.32 -17.38
C LYS A 55 8.21 20.90 -16.45
N SER A 56 7.89 22.04 -15.81
CA SER A 56 8.73 22.61 -14.78
C SER A 56 8.79 21.71 -13.53
N LYS A 57 9.81 21.91 -12.71
CA LYS A 57 9.93 21.17 -11.45
C LYS A 57 8.72 21.40 -10.55
N GLN A 58 8.21 22.64 -10.48
CA GLN A 58 7.04 22.95 -9.68
C GLN A 58 5.78 22.24 -10.18
N GLN A 59 5.56 22.17 -11.49
CA GLN A 59 4.47 21.42 -12.09
C GLN A 59 4.57 19.94 -11.74
N LYS A 60 5.78 19.37 -11.82
CA LYS A 60 6.02 17.96 -11.45
C LYS A 60 5.75 17.70 -9.97
N VAL A 61 6.13 18.61 -9.08
CA VAL A 61 5.85 18.52 -7.64
C VAL A 61 4.34 18.48 -7.36
N GLU A 62 3.56 19.30 -8.05
CA GLU A 62 2.09 19.26 -7.92
C GLU A 62 1.50 17.92 -8.41
N ILE A 63 2.07 17.35 -9.47
CA ILE A 63 1.71 16.01 -9.96
C ILE A 63 2.06 14.95 -8.91
N VAL A 64 3.21 15.07 -8.23
CA VAL A 64 3.59 14.16 -7.13
C VAL A 64 2.56 14.15 -6.01
N LYS A 65 2.05 15.31 -5.61
CA LYS A 65 1.02 15.41 -4.57
C LYS A 65 -0.26 14.66 -4.97
N THR A 66 -0.66 14.79 -6.22
CA THR A 66 -1.79 14.04 -6.78
C THR A 66 -1.47 12.54 -6.82
N LEU A 67 -0.28 12.16 -7.23
CA LEU A 67 0.16 10.76 -7.28
C LEU A 67 0.09 10.11 -5.89
N ILE A 68 0.61 10.76 -4.86
CA ILE A 68 0.59 10.26 -3.47
C ILE A 68 -0.83 9.96 -3.02
N ASN A 69 -1.80 10.79 -3.39
CA ASN A 69 -3.19 10.64 -2.96
C ASN A 69 -4.03 9.73 -3.86
N SER A 70 -3.54 9.33 -5.02
CA SER A 70 -4.33 8.61 -6.03
C SER A 70 -3.91 7.18 -6.27
N ILE A 71 -2.70 6.77 -5.90
CA ILE A 71 -2.28 5.39 -6.12
C ILE A 71 -3.04 4.43 -5.21
N PRO A 72 -3.32 3.20 -5.67
CA PRO A 72 -3.87 2.17 -4.81
C PRO A 72 -2.77 1.62 -3.87
N TYR A 73 -2.90 1.85 -2.58
CA TYR A 73 -1.94 1.36 -1.57
C TYR A 73 -2.08 -0.14 -1.30
N SER A 74 -3.01 -0.80 -1.94
CA SER A 74 -3.09 -2.26 -2.02
C SER A 74 -2.11 -2.86 -3.03
N ASP A 75 -1.62 -2.08 -3.98
CA ASP A 75 -0.67 -2.53 -5.00
C ASP A 75 0.77 -2.42 -4.49
N LEU A 76 1.13 -3.33 -3.57
CA LEU A 76 2.43 -3.34 -2.91
C LEU A 76 3.58 -3.64 -3.87
N GLU A 77 3.36 -4.50 -4.87
CA GLU A 77 4.42 -4.96 -5.77
C GLU A 77 4.80 -3.97 -6.85
N ASN A 78 3.90 -3.04 -7.20
CA ASN A 78 4.12 -2.10 -8.29
C ASN A 78 4.02 -0.65 -7.80
N LYS A 79 2.82 -0.14 -7.55
CA LYS A 79 2.60 1.28 -7.27
C LYS A 79 3.27 1.76 -5.98
N VAL A 80 3.07 1.04 -4.89
CA VAL A 80 3.68 1.36 -3.59
C VAL A 80 5.19 1.19 -3.65
N ARG A 81 5.66 0.10 -4.26
CA ARG A 81 7.10 -0.15 -4.43
C ARG A 81 7.81 1.00 -5.15
N LYS A 82 7.27 1.44 -6.28
CA LYS A 82 7.85 2.54 -7.07
C LYS A 82 7.87 3.85 -6.28
N LEU A 83 6.80 4.13 -5.54
CA LEU A 83 6.72 5.35 -4.73
C LEU A 83 7.75 5.35 -3.61
N TYR A 84 7.81 4.29 -2.81
CA TYR A 84 8.76 4.17 -1.69
C TYR A 84 10.21 4.17 -2.15
N LYS A 85 10.50 3.49 -3.26
CA LYS A 85 11.85 3.48 -3.83
C LYS A 85 12.27 4.87 -4.31
N SER A 86 11.39 5.58 -5.00
CA SER A 86 11.70 6.92 -5.52
C SER A 86 11.80 7.98 -4.42
N ALA A 87 10.96 7.91 -3.40
CA ALA A 87 10.91 8.90 -2.32
C ALA A 87 12.01 8.70 -1.29
N PHE A 88 12.22 7.45 -0.85
CA PHE A 88 13.00 7.13 0.35
C PHE A 88 14.17 6.20 0.08
N ASP A 89 14.33 5.72 -1.14
CA ASP A 89 15.30 4.65 -1.51
C ASP A 89 15.10 3.39 -0.67
N VAL A 90 13.85 3.06 -0.38
CA VAL A 90 13.45 1.89 0.40
C VAL A 90 12.82 0.85 -0.51
N GLU A 91 13.36 -0.37 -0.46
CA GLU A 91 12.76 -1.53 -1.12
C GLU A 91 11.62 -2.08 -0.28
N ILE A 92 10.45 -2.18 -0.89
CA ILE A 92 9.31 -2.86 -0.29
C ILE A 92 9.61 -4.37 -0.25
N PRO A 93 9.53 -5.03 0.91
CA PRO A 93 9.82 -6.46 1.00
C PRO A 93 8.81 -7.27 0.18
N LYS A 94 9.31 -8.32 -0.47
CA LYS A 94 8.46 -9.32 -1.09
C LYS A 94 7.87 -10.21 0.01
N ASP A 95 6.56 -10.22 0.09
CA ASP A 95 5.82 -11.09 0.99
C ASP A 95 4.63 -11.70 0.22
N ASP A 96 4.79 -12.97 -0.19
CA ASP A 96 3.78 -13.66 -1.00
C ASP A 96 2.47 -13.87 -0.25
N LYS A 97 2.53 -14.08 1.07
CA LYS A 97 1.33 -14.21 1.91
C LYS A 97 0.56 -12.89 1.97
N LEU A 98 1.26 -11.79 2.22
CA LEU A 98 0.65 -10.46 2.26
C LEU A 98 0.07 -10.08 0.90
N THR A 99 0.80 -10.34 -0.18
CA THR A 99 0.33 -10.12 -1.55
C THR A 99 -0.95 -10.92 -1.83
N LYS A 100 -1.02 -12.16 -1.41
CA LYS A 100 -2.22 -13.00 -1.56
C LYS A 100 -3.42 -12.39 -0.83
N HIS A 101 -3.23 -11.90 0.39
CA HIS A 101 -4.29 -11.20 1.12
C HIS A 101 -4.78 -9.96 0.36
N PHE A 102 -3.89 -9.15 -0.17
CA PHE A 102 -4.24 -7.89 -0.84
C PHE A 102 -4.83 -8.08 -2.23
N LYS A 103 -4.36 -9.04 -3.01
CA LYS A 103 -4.86 -9.27 -4.37
C LYS A 103 -6.08 -10.19 -4.40
N ASP A 104 -5.99 -11.34 -3.76
CA ASP A 104 -6.97 -12.40 -3.93
C ASP A 104 -8.06 -12.34 -2.85
N THR A 105 -7.69 -12.54 -1.59
CA THR A 105 -8.65 -12.70 -0.50
C THR A 105 -9.47 -11.42 -0.29
N ARG A 106 -8.82 -10.26 -0.26
CA ARG A 106 -9.51 -8.96 -0.15
C ARG A 106 -10.54 -8.76 -1.25
N ASN A 107 -10.17 -9.02 -2.49
CA ASN A 107 -11.08 -8.84 -3.62
C ASN A 107 -12.28 -9.78 -3.55
N HIS A 108 -12.07 -11.03 -3.14
CA HIS A 108 -13.17 -11.98 -2.94
C HIS A 108 -14.12 -11.54 -1.84
N VAL A 109 -13.58 -11.02 -0.73
CA VAL A 109 -14.39 -10.55 0.40
C VAL A 109 -15.18 -9.28 0.04
N ILE A 110 -14.53 -8.30 -0.60
CA ILE A 110 -15.16 -7.00 -0.89
C ILE A 110 -16.10 -7.08 -2.10
N HIS A 111 -15.63 -7.65 -3.21
CA HIS A 111 -16.34 -7.57 -4.49
C HIS A 111 -17.24 -8.77 -4.79
N ARG A 112 -17.07 -9.88 -4.09
CA ARG A 112 -17.81 -11.11 -4.34
C ARG A 112 -18.49 -11.68 -3.10
N SER A 113 -18.67 -10.86 -2.10
CA SER A 113 -19.34 -11.25 -0.84
C SER A 113 -18.77 -12.52 -0.21
N GLY A 114 -17.48 -12.77 -0.37
CA GLY A 114 -16.78 -13.93 0.19
C GLY A 114 -16.70 -15.14 -0.75
N TYR A 115 -16.97 -14.97 -2.04
CA TYR A 115 -16.83 -16.04 -3.03
C TYR A 115 -15.64 -15.79 -3.96
N ASN A 116 -14.95 -16.86 -4.38
CA ASN A 116 -13.87 -16.76 -5.37
C ASN A 116 -14.44 -16.70 -6.80
N LYS A 117 -13.54 -16.63 -7.80
CA LYS A 117 -13.95 -16.60 -9.22
C LYS A 117 -14.66 -17.84 -9.69
N GLN A 118 -14.42 -18.97 -9.02
CA GLN A 118 -15.04 -20.24 -9.32
C GLN A 118 -16.39 -20.44 -8.61
N GLY A 119 -16.81 -19.49 -7.79
CA GLY A 119 -18.05 -19.54 -7.04
C GLY A 119 -17.94 -20.27 -5.69
N ASP A 120 -16.74 -20.64 -5.28
CA ASP A 120 -16.51 -21.30 -3.99
C ASP A 120 -16.45 -20.26 -2.87
N LYS A 121 -17.04 -20.58 -1.73
CA LYS A 121 -17.02 -19.71 -0.55
C LYS A 121 -15.62 -19.67 0.06
N ILE A 122 -15.12 -18.46 0.29
CA ILE A 122 -13.90 -18.24 1.05
C ILE A 122 -14.30 -17.87 2.48
N GLU A 123 -13.97 -18.72 3.42
CA GLU A 123 -14.22 -18.46 4.84
C GLU A 123 -13.11 -17.58 5.40
N ILE A 124 -13.51 -16.51 6.07
CA ILE A 124 -12.62 -15.67 6.86
C ILE A 124 -12.84 -16.05 8.32
N ASP A 125 -11.91 -16.80 8.86
CA ASP A 125 -11.91 -17.21 10.26
C ASP A 125 -10.85 -16.45 11.06
N THR A 126 -10.79 -16.73 12.35
CA THR A 126 -9.82 -16.11 13.27
C THR A 126 -8.38 -16.38 12.84
N MET A 127 -8.10 -17.55 12.29
CA MET A 127 -6.74 -17.93 11.84
C MET A 127 -6.28 -17.09 10.67
N ILE A 128 -7.16 -16.83 9.71
CA ILE A 128 -6.86 -15.99 8.53
C ILE A 128 -6.62 -14.54 8.97
N ILE A 129 -7.45 -14.01 9.88
CA ILE A 129 -7.28 -12.66 10.44
C ILE A 129 -5.94 -12.56 11.18
N LYS A 130 -5.61 -13.54 11.99
CA LYS A 130 -4.33 -13.59 12.72
C LYS A 130 -3.14 -13.62 11.77
N ASP A 131 -3.20 -14.44 10.73
CA ASP A 131 -2.15 -14.50 9.70
C ASP A 131 -1.97 -13.14 9.01
N LEU A 132 -3.06 -12.49 8.62
CA LEU A 132 -3.01 -11.14 8.03
C LEU A 132 -2.35 -10.14 8.98
N MET A 133 -2.74 -10.13 10.26
CA MET A 133 -2.18 -9.21 11.25
C MET A 133 -0.68 -9.44 11.47
N GLU A 134 -0.23 -10.68 11.53
CA GLU A 134 1.19 -11.02 11.66
C GLU A 134 1.98 -10.58 10.43
N CYS A 135 1.46 -10.78 9.22
CA CYS A 135 2.07 -10.31 7.99
C CYS A 135 2.19 -8.79 7.97
N CYS A 136 1.14 -8.06 8.37
CA CYS A 136 1.14 -6.60 8.45
C CYS A 136 2.15 -6.11 9.47
N ASP A 137 2.21 -6.68 10.65
CA ASP A 137 3.16 -6.28 11.71
C ASP A 137 4.61 -6.47 11.25
N THR A 138 4.93 -7.61 10.66
CA THR A 138 6.26 -7.88 10.14
C THR A 138 6.65 -6.89 9.04
N PHE A 139 5.73 -6.58 8.16
CA PHE A 139 5.96 -5.62 7.08
C PHE A 139 6.17 -4.20 7.63
N VAL A 140 5.32 -3.75 8.55
CA VAL A 140 5.42 -2.43 9.18
C VAL A 140 6.75 -2.29 9.91
N ASP A 141 7.16 -3.28 10.69
CA ASP A 141 8.45 -3.27 11.39
C ASP A 141 9.63 -3.17 10.42
N ASN A 142 9.57 -3.89 9.31
CA ASN A 142 10.61 -3.83 8.27
C ASN A 142 10.72 -2.42 7.67
N ILE A 143 9.59 -1.85 7.27
CA ILE A 143 9.54 -0.49 6.69
C ILE A 143 9.97 0.55 7.70
N ALA A 144 9.51 0.47 8.95
CA ALA A 144 9.88 1.41 10.01
C ALA A 144 11.38 1.42 10.27
N LYS A 145 12.01 0.25 10.31
CA LYS A 145 13.47 0.13 10.45
C LYS A 145 14.21 0.77 9.28
N LYS A 146 13.77 0.53 8.05
CA LYS A 146 14.38 1.11 6.85
C LYS A 146 14.23 2.63 6.77
N LEU A 147 13.13 3.16 7.31
CA LEU A 147 12.86 4.60 7.36
C LEU A 147 13.40 5.27 8.64
N HIS A 148 14.01 4.50 9.56
CA HIS A 148 14.46 4.98 10.87
C HIS A 148 13.34 5.61 11.71
N ILE A 149 12.15 5.01 11.68
CA ILE A 149 10.98 5.42 12.45
C ILE A 149 10.82 4.48 13.64
N ASP A 150 10.57 5.07 14.82
CA ASP A 150 10.20 4.31 16.02
C ASP A 150 8.76 3.82 15.89
N THR A 151 8.56 2.56 16.20
CA THR A 151 7.22 1.93 16.17
C THR A 151 6.67 1.73 17.56
#